data_5bd3845728e5de4598ebe8d21eef59ce
#
_entry.id   5bd3845728e5de4598ebe8d21eef59ce
#
_cell.length_a   1.000
_cell.length_b   1.000
_cell.length_c   1.000
_cell.angle_alpha   90.00
_cell.angle_beta   90.00
_cell.angle_gamma   90.00
#
_symmetry.space_group_name_H-M   'P 1'
#
loop_
_entity.id
_entity.type
_entity.pdbx_description
1 polymer ?
#
loop_
_entity_poly.entity_id
_entity_poly.type
_entity_poly.pdbx_seq_one_letter_code
_entity_poly.pdbx_strand_id
1 'polypeptide(L)'
;MTDDDIAQEIVRQLSRRAADSSICPSEVARALQSNVAAWRALMPQVREVAAAMRDEGRLRITRGGVEVPSNALNRGAIRLKRGPDFGA
;
A
#
# COMPACT_ATOMS: atom_id res chain seq x y z
N MET A 1 -7.13 10.53 9.56
CA MET A 1 -7.31 9.55 8.46
C MET A 1 -7.47 8.17 9.06
N THR A 2 -8.53 7.46 8.75
CA THR A 2 -8.77 6.13 9.30
C THR A 2 -8.06 5.06 8.47
N ASP A 3 -7.82 3.91 9.08
CA ASP A 3 -7.25 2.75 8.35
C ASP A 3 -8.14 2.36 7.17
N ASP A 4 -9.46 2.45 7.34
CA ASP A 4 -10.41 2.10 6.29
C ASP A 4 -10.31 3.06 5.09
N ASP A 5 -10.13 4.35 5.33
CA ASP A 5 -9.91 5.33 4.26
C ASP A 5 -8.68 4.96 3.44
N ILE A 6 -7.61 4.57 4.11
CA ILE A 6 -6.36 4.17 3.46
C ILE A 6 -6.55 2.89 2.67
N ALA A 7 -7.20 1.89 3.26
CA ALA A 7 -7.46 0.61 2.59
C ALA A 7 -8.29 0.82 1.32
N GLN A 8 -9.32 1.65 1.38
CA GLN A 8 -10.16 1.96 0.23
C GLN A 8 -9.36 2.64 -0.89
N GLU A 9 -8.45 3.56 -0.54
CA GLU A 9 -7.63 4.24 -1.53
C GLU A 9 -6.65 3.28 -2.22
N ILE A 10 -6.06 2.35 -1.46
CA ILE A 10 -5.19 1.32 -2.02
C ILE A 10 -5.97 0.48 -3.04
N VAL A 11 -7.14 0.01 -2.66
CA VAL A 11 -7.99 -0.81 -3.55
C VAL A 11 -8.39 -0.01 -4.78
N ARG A 12 -8.77 1.24 -4.61
CA ARG A 12 -9.18 2.12 -5.71
C ARG A 12 -8.05 2.27 -6.74
N GLN A 13 -6.83 2.54 -6.29
CA GLN A 13 -5.70 2.74 -7.19
C GLN A 13 -5.33 1.44 -7.92
N LEU A 14 -5.26 0.33 -7.20
CA LEU A 14 -4.93 -0.96 -7.82
C LEU A 14 -6.01 -1.42 -8.79
N SER A 15 -7.28 -1.14 -8.50
CA SER A 15 -8.40 -1.51 -9.37
C SER A 15 -8.38 -0.78 -10.71
N ARG A 16 -7.70 0.35 -10.80
CA ARG A 16 -7.57 1.13 -12.02
C ARG A 16 -6.39 0.71 -12.89
N ARG A 17 -5.56 -0.20 -12.41
CA ARG A 17 -4.35 -0.64 -13.10
C ARG A 17 -4.48 -2.10 -13.51
N ALA A 18 -3.58 -2.54 -14.37
CA ALA A 18 -3.51 -3.95 -14.76
C ALA A 18 -3.30 -4.83 -13.52
N ALA A 19 -3.79 -6.05 -13.58
CA ALA A 19 -3.79 -6.95 -12.42
C ALA A 19 -2.40 -7.23 -11.84
N ASP A 20 -1.35 -7.15 -12.67
CA ASP A 20 0.03 -7.37 -12.25
C ASP A 20 0.79 -6.07 -11.96
N SER A 21 0.13 -4.93 -12.05
CA SER A 21 0.76 -3.64 -11.76
C SER A 21 0.93 -3.43 -10.26
N SER A 22 1.86 -2.53 -9.91
CA SER A 22 2.10 -2.16 -8.52
C SER A 22 2.02 -0.65 -8.35
N ILE A 23 1.80 -0.22 -7.10
CA ILE A 23 1.79 1.19 -6.73
C ILE A 23 2.78 1.43 -5.60
N CYS A 24 3.25 2.68 -5.48
CA CYS A 24 4.07 3.11 -4.35
C CYS A 24 3.16 3.55 -3.21
N PRO A 25 3.50 3.26 -1.94
CA PRO A 25 2.72 3.78 -0.81
C PRO A 25 2.56 5.29 -0.82
N SER A 26 3.53 6.03 -1.35
CA SER A 26 3.44 7.49 -1.47
C SER A 26 2.32 7.94 -2.41
N GLU A 27 1.96 7.15 -3.40
CA GLU A 27 0.84 7.47 -4.29
C GLU A 27 -0.47 7.45 -3.51
N VAL A 28 -0.61 6.53 -2.57
CA VAL A 28 -1.78 6.46 -1.68
C VAL A 28 -1.81 7.68 -0.75
N ALA A 29 -0.69 7.96 -0.10
CA ALA A 29 -0.61 9.09 0.84
C ALA A 29 -0.90 10.42 0.14
N ARG A 30 -0.34 10.63 -1.05
CA ARG A 30 -0.55 11.86 -1.83
C ARG A 30 -1.99 12.03 -2.29
N ALA A 31 -2.68 10.94 -2.57
CA ALA A 31 -4.09 11.00 -2.96
C ALA A 31 -4.98 11.44 -1.79
N LEU A 32 -4.58 11.09 -0.57
CA LEU A 32 -5.36 11.40 0.64
C LEU A 32 -5.01 12.75 1.26
N GLN A 33 -3.75 13.20 1.10
CA GLN A 33 -3.27 14.47 1.66
C GLN A 33 -2.40 15.18 0.62
N SER A 34 -2.81 16.36 0.19
CA SER A 34 -2.10 17.12 -0.85
C SER A 34 -0.89 17.88 -0.32
N ASN A 35 -0.87 18.22 0.97
CA ASN A 35 0.25 18.92 1.59
C ASN A 35 1.42 17.96 1.82
N VAL A 36 2.65 18.39 1.46
CA VAL A 36 3.83 17.52 1.53
C VAL A 36 4.09 17.00 2.94
N ALA A 37 4.05 17.86 3.94
CA ALA A 37 4.26 17.42 5.33
C ALA A 37 3.17 16.45 5.77
N ALA A 38 1.92 16.68 5.37
CA ALA A 38 0.79 15.84 5.74
C ALA A 38 0.87 14.45 5.10
N TRP A 39 1.18 14.35 3.80
CA TRP A 39 1.24 13.02 3.19
C TRP A 39 2.47 12.24 3.66
N ARG A 40 3.60 12.92 3.91
CA ARG A 40 4.78 12.25 4.48
C ARG A 40 4.49 11.69 5.88
N ALA A 41 3.77 12.46 6.69
CA ALA A 41 3.37 12.00 8.03
C ALA A 41 2.41 10.81 7.98
N LEU A 42 1.68 10.65 6.88
CA LEU A 42 0.74 9.55 6.70
C LEU A 42 1.42 8.23 6.31
N MET A 43 2.66 8.28 5.80
CA MET A 43 3.35 7.10 5.29
C MET A 43 3.43 5.92 6.26
N PRO A 44 3.77 6.13 7.55
CA PRO A 44 3.80 4.99 8.48
C PRO A 44 2.45 4.28 8.57
N GLN A 45 1.36 5.02 8.62
CA GLN A 45 0.01 4.43 8.68
C GLN A 45 -0.33 3.69 7.39
N VAL A 46 0.04 4.24 6.23
CA VAL A 46 -0.17 3.57 4.95
C VAL A 46 0.55 2.21 4.92
N ARG A 47 1.79 2.17 5.41
CA ARG A 47 2.56 0.93 5.47
C ARG A 47 1.94 -0.09 6.42
N GLU A 48 1.42 0.36 7.56
CA GLU A 48 0.74 -0.52 8.54
C GLU A 48 -0.54 -1.11 7.95
N VAL A 49 -1.35 -0.30 7.28
CA VAL A 49 -2.58 -0.77 6.64
C VAL A 49 -2.24 -1.78 5.53
N ALA A 50 -1.24 -1.48 4.72
CA ALA A 50 -0.80 -2.39 3.66
C ALA A 50 -0.34 -3.73 4.23
N ALA A 51 0.40 -3.71 5.35
CA ALA A 51 0.85 -4.93 6.03
C ALA A 51 -0.32 -5.78 6.51
N ALA A 52 -1.34 -5.15 7.10
CA ALA A 52 -2.55 -5.86 7.54
C ALA A 52 -3.29 -6.47 6.35
N MET A 53 -3.42 -5.74 5.25
CA MET A 53 -4.06 -6.26 4.04
C MET A 53 -3.27 -7.42 3.44
N ARG A 54 -1.95 -7.38 3.48
CA ARG A 54 -1.10 -8.49 3.05
C ARG A 54 -1.35 -9.73 3.91
N ASP A 55 -1.44 -9.56 5.22
CA ASP A 55 -1.70 -10.67 6.14
C ASP A 55 -3.06 -11.32 5.87
N GLU A 56 -4.00 -10.57 5.31
CA GLU A 56 -5.31 -11.08 4.86
C GLU A 56 -5.28 -11.68 3.45
N GLY A 57 -4.12 -11.68 2.79
CA GLY A 57 -4.00 -12.19 1.42
C GLY A 57 -4.47 -11.21 0.34
N ARG A 58 -4.86 -10.00 0.71
CA ARG A 58 -5.41 -9.00 -0.23
C ARG A 58 -4.34 -8.26 -1.01
N LEU A 59 -3.15 -8.15 -0.46
CA LEU A 59 -2.00 -7.49 -1.09
C LEU A 59 -0.77 -8.36 -1.05
N ARG A 60 0.18 -8.04 -1.94
CA ARG A 60 1.57 -8.43 -1.85
C ARG A 60 2.40 -7.17 -1.73
N ILE A 61 3.46 -7.23 -0.95
CA ILE A 61 4.39 -6.11 -0.78
C ILE A 61 5.76 -6.57 -1.25
N THR A 62 6.32 -5.85 -2.22
CA THR A 62 7.56 -6.26 -2.87
C THR A 62 8.60 -5.14 -2.86
N ARG A 63 9.86 -5.54 -3.03
CA ARG A 63 10.99 -4.65 -3.27
C ARG A 63 11.85 -5.30 -4.35
N GLY A 64 11.98 -4.61 -5.49
CA GLY A 64 12.71 -5.18 -6.61
C GLY A 64 12.11 -6.49 -7.12
N GLY A 65 10.80 -6.65 -7.02
CA GLY A 65 10.09 -7.86 -7.45
C GLY A 65 10.07 -9.01 -6.45
N VAL A 66 10.73 -8.83 -5.29
CA VAL A 66 10.81 -9.87 -4.24
C VAL A 66 9.93 -9.46 -3.06
N GLU A 67 9.18 -10.41 -2.51
CA GLU A 67 8.33 -10.14 -1.35
C GLU A 67 9.16 -9.72 -0.15
N VAL A 68 8.67 -8.68 0.56
CA VAL A 68 9.38 -8.08 1.69
C VAL A 68 8.90 -8.75 2.99
N PRO A 69 9.83 -9.21 3.85
CA PRO A 69 9.43 -9.76 5.14
C PRO A 69 8.86 -8.66 6.07
N SER A 70 8.05 -9.08 7.04
CA SER A 70 7.32 -8.16 7.93
C SER A 70 8.24 -7.18 8.65
N ASN A 71 9.44 -7.61 9.03
CA ASN A 71 10.39 -6.78 9.76
C ASN A 71 11.13 -5.76 8.89
N ALA A 72 10.91 -5.77 7.59
CA ALA A 72 11.59 -4.87 6.64
C ALA A 72 10.64 -3.88 5.96
N LEU A 73 9.36 -3.84 6.34
CA LEU A 73 8.36 -3.00 5.68
C LEU A 73 8.60 -1.50 5.83
N ASN A 74 9.31 -1.08 6.87
CA ASN A 74 9.59 0.33 7.14
C ASN A 74 10.91 0.80 6.53
N ARG A 75 11.57 -0.05 5.73
CA ARG A 75 12.88 0.26 5.15
C ARG A 75 12.78 0.36 3.63
N GLY A 76 13.29 1.48 3.09
CA GLY A 76 13.42 1.66 1.66
C GLY A 76 12.10 1.70 0.91
N ALA A 77 12.23 1.70 -0.42
CA ALA A 77 11.07 1.74 -1.31
C ALA A 77 10.42 0.37 -1.39
N ILE A 78 9.09 0.33 -1.21
CA ILE A 78 8.30 -0.87 -1.40
C ILE A 78 7.21 -0.61 -2.44
N ARG A 79 6.69 -1.69 -3.04
CA ARG A 79 5.60 -1.63 -4.00
C ARG A 79 4.45 -2.48 -3.49
N LEU A 80 3.23 -2.01 -3.72
CA LEU A 80 2.01 -2.72 -3.33
C LEU A 80 1.39 -3.31 -4.58
N LYS A 81 1.06 -4.61 -4.54
CA LYS A 81 0.42 -5.35 -5.63
C LYS A 81 -0.81 -6.07 -5.13
N ARG A 82 -1.68 -6.47 -6.06
CA ARG A 82 -2.82 -7.32 -5.72
C ARG A 82 -2.35 -8.67 -5.18
N GLY A 83 -2.89 -9.07 -4.06
CA GLY A 83 -2.72 -10.42 -3.54
C GLY A 83 -3.77 -11.37 -4.11
N PRO A 84 -3.70 -12.68 -3.75
CA PRO A 84 -4.63 -13.68 -4.27
C PRO A 84 -6.09 -13.41 -3.86
N ASP A 85 -6.30 -12.74 -2.73
CA ASP A 85 -7.64 -12.44 -2.20
C ASP A 85 -8.02 -10.97 -2.36
N PHE A 86 -7.43 -10.29 -3.35
CA PHE A 86 -7.64 -8.83 -3.54
C PHE A 86 -9.12 -8.49 -3.73
N GLY A 87 -9.83 -9.29 -4.49
CA GLY A 87 -11.25 -9.05 -4.78
C GLY A 87 -12.21 -9.72 -3.81
N ALA A 88 -11.71 -10.30 -2.74
CA ALA A 88 -12.55 -11.02 -1.78
C ALA A 88 -13.24 -10.08 -0.78
#